data_8a7af30009a7abf8d089dfed574ce2e0
#
_entry.id   8a7af30009a7abf8d089dfed574ce2e0
#
_cell.length_a   1.000
_cell.length_b   1.000
_cell.length_c   1.000
_cell.angle_alpha   90.00
_cell.angle_beta   90.00
_cell.angle_gamma   90.00
#
_symmetry.space_group_name_H-M   'P 1'
#
loop_
_entity.id
_entity.type
_entity.pdbx_description
1 polymer ?
#
loop_
_entity_poly.entity_id
_entity_poly.type
_entity_poly.pdbx_seq_one_letter_code
_entity_poly.pdbx_strand_id
1 'polypeptide(L)'
;RLASDFLLINTGSHIQCFILQVHLLISIIKENKPIFNIELPDSKRYDQKDNFRCWIYSGLNTIKYDVAKNLNIDLKSFSLSNSYIAFFDKLEKSNNTYENIINLQDTSLKYINKEKILKDCVSESGNWKWFVSIVNKYGLVPYECMQDAFEDLVEKNITNLFAEKVKKDCIKLINEKNNNKNIEDLRKIKEGYLKENYVFLSKILGEPKLKFDYGYTDKNSNYIKYKNMTPLEFKNKFLNINLDDFVFLENAPSYDKDFYKLYRKKYLGNVYKESYIEFLNLPINEIKKLI
;
A
#
# COMPACT_ATOMS: atom_id res chain seq x y z
N ARG A 1 2.20 -9.72 40.51
CA ARG A 1 3.02 -10.55 41.47
C ARG A 1 4.02 -11.44 40.73
N LEU A 2 3.71 -12.09 39.63
CA LEU A 2 4.66 -12.91 38.83
C LEU A 2 5.78 -12.13 38.14
N ALA A 3 5.59 -10.87 37.80
CA ALA A 3 6.62 -10.05 37.15
C ALA A 3 7.69 -9.51 38.12
N SER A 4 7.39 -9.41 39.41
CA SER A 4 8.33 -8.94 40.42
C SER A 4 9.32 -10.02 40.90
N ASP A 5 8.92 -11.29 40.83
CA ASP A 5 9.78 -12.40 41.28
C ASP A 5 10.85 -12.80 40.23
N PHE A 6 10.67 -12.40 38.97
CA PHE A 6 11.64 -12.66 37.92
C PHE A 6 12.83 -11.68 37.87
N LEU A 7 12.74 -10.58 38.57
CA LEU A 7 13.83 -9.58 38.63
C LEU A 7 15.00 -9.96 39.58
N LEU A 8 14.86 -11.06 40.31
CA LEU A 8 15.86 -11.51 41.31
C LEU A 8 16.77 -12.64 40.84
N ILE A 9 16.62 -13.17 39.63
CA ILE A 9 17.57 -14.14 39.09
C ILE A 9 18.71 -13.40 38.43
N ASN A 10 19.74 -13.12 39.20
CA ASN A 10 20.98 -12.52 38.74
C ASN A 10 21.78 -13.54 37.91
N THR A 11 21.37 -13.75 36.65
CA THR A 11 22.15 -14.53 35.68
C THR A 11 22.95 -13.55 34.86
N GLY A 12 24.25 -13.58 34.97
CA GLY A 12 25.24 -12.62 34.49
C GLY A 12 25.29 -12.35 32.97
N SER A 13 24.20 -12.51 32.23
CA SER A 13 24.07 -12.02 30.87
C SER A 13 22.64 -11.59 30.55
N HIS A 14 22.49 -10.37 30.07
CA HIS A 14 21.23 -9.81 29.56
C HIS A 14 20.58 -10.68 28.46
N ILE A 15 21.38 -11.43 27.70
CA ILE A 15 20.94 -12.33 26.63
C ILE A 15 20.19 -13.55 27.18
N GLN A 16 20.67 -14.16 28.25
CA GLN A 16 20.01 -15.33 28.87
C GLN A 16 18.65 -14.95 29.51
N CYS A 17 18.59 -13.78 30.11
CA CYS A 17 17.34 -13.27 30.70
C CYS A 17 16.29 -13.00 29.59
N PHE A 18 16.69 -12.42 28.47
CA PHE A 18 15.81 -12.18 27.31
C PHE A 18 15.28 -13.48 26.70
N ILE A 19 16.16 -14.48 26.52
CA ILE A 19 15.76 -15.80 25.98
C ILE A 19 14.76 -16.50 26.89
N LEU A 20 14.99 -16.46 28.21
CA LEU A 20 14.06 -17.01 29.20
C LEU A 20 12.68 -16.30 29.18
N GLN A 21 12.67 -14.97 29.07
CA GLN A 21 11.42 -14.20 28.95
C GLN A 21 10.66 -14.53 27.67
N VAL A 22 11.36 -14.67 26.54
CA VAL A 22 10.74 -15.06 25.27
C VAL A 22 10.20 -16.49 25.33
N HIS A 23 10.92 -17.43 25.92
CA HIS A 23 10.46 -18.82 26.12
C HIS A 23 9.22 -18.89 27.02
N LEU A 24 9.21 -18.14 28.11
CA LEU A 24 8.05 -18.07 29.01
C LEU A 24 6.83 -17.48 28.33
N LEU A 25 7.00 -16.38 27.57
CA LEU A 25 5.92 -15.79 26.76
C LEU A 25 5.38 -16.77 25.71
N ILE A 26 6.26 -17.51 25.05
CA ILE A 26 5.87 -18.56 24.08
C ILE A 26 5.12 -19.68 24.77
N SER A 27 5.55 -20.11 25.96
CA SER A 27 4.85 -21.14 26.75
C SER A 27 3.47 -20.68 27.19
N ILE A 28 3.34 -19.46 27.72
CA ILE A 28 2.06 -18.87 28.11
C ILE A 28 1.11 -18.72 26.92
N ILE A 29 1.63 -18.32 25.76
CA ILE A 29 0.84 -18.22 24.51
C ILE A 29 0.41 -19.61 24.01
N LYS A 30 1.24 -20.64 24.18
CA LYS A 30 0.91 -22.02 23.81
C LYS A 30 -0.12 -22.67 24.74
N GLU A 31 -0.07 -22.36 26.05
CA GLU A 31 -0.99 -22.91 27.04
C GLU A 31 -2.37 -22.24 27.01
N ASN A 32 -2.43 -20.95 26.69
CA ASN A 32 -3.67 -20.19 26.59
C ASN A 32 -3.99 -19.89 25.13
N LYS A 33 -4.35 -20.92 24.34
CA LYS A 33 -4.93 -20.66 23.02
C LYS A 33 -6.22 -19.85 23.19
N PRO A 34 -6.28 -18.61 22.71
CA PRO A 34 -7.51 -17.85 22.79
C PRO A 34 -8.60 -18.57 21.99
N ILE A 35 -9.77 -18.73 22.60
CA ILE A 35 -10.95 -19.25 21.90
C ILE A 35 -11.61 -18.07 21.20
N PHE A 36 -11.62 -18.11 19.88
CA PHE A 36 -12.26 -17.06 19.06
C PHE A 36 -13.67 -17.50 18.65
N ASN A 37 -14.61 -16.57 18.66
CA ASN A 37 -15.97 -16.81 18.13
C ASN A 37 -15.98 -16.96 16.60
N ILE A 38 -14.99 -16.38 15.93
CA ILE A 38 -14.84 -16.41 14.47
C ILE A 38 -13.39 -16.70 14.15
N GLU A 39 -13.15 -17.77 13.42
CA GLU A 39 -11.82 -18.10 12.87
C GLU A 39 -11.88 -18.01 11.35
N LEU A 40 -10.97 -17.24 10.76
CA LEU A 40 -10.80 -17.23 9.32
C LEU A 40 -9.95 -18.43 8.90
N PRO A 41 -10.21 -19.03 7.73
CA PRO A 41 -9.37 -20.11 7.21
C PRO A 41 -7.93 -19.66 7.05
N ASP A 42 -7.01 -20.59 7.32
CA ASP A 42 -5.59 -20.37 7.07
C ASP A 42 -5.35 -19.95 5.63
N SER A 43 -4.55 -18.91 5.45
CA SER A 43 -4.11 -18.44 4.15
C SER A 43 -2.61 -18.61 3.97
N LYS A 44 -2.15 -18.66 2.71
CA LYS A 44 -0.73 -18.60 2.41
C LYS A 44 -0.13 -17.34 3.03
N ARG A 45 0.90 -17.50 3.85
CA ARG A 45 1.67 -16.38 4.40
C ARG A 45 2.65 -15.88 3.34
N TYR A 46 2.74 -14.58 3.21
CA TYR A 46 3.73 -13.94 2.36
C TYR A 46 4.82 -13.35 3.22
N ASP A 47 6.06 -13.65 2.87
CA ASP A 47 7.23 -12.96 3.37
C ASP A 47 7.48 -11.76 2.44
N GLN A 48 7.33 -10.55 2.97
CA GLN A 48 7.64 -9.35 2.18
C GLN A 48 9.15 -9.13 2.04
N LYS A 49 9.97 -9.89 2.81
CA LYS A 49 11.42 -9.73 2.87
C LYS A 49 11.83 -8.25 3.06
N ASP A 50 12.76 -7.73 2.24
CA ASP A 50 13.26 -6.36 2.34
C ASP A 50 12.49 -5.33 1.51
N ASN A 51 11.36 -5.72 0.88
CA ASN A 51 10.54 -4.73 0.18
C ASN A 51 9.62 -3.97 1.16
N PHE A 52 9.37 -2.70 0.88
CA PHE A 52 8.56 -1.82 1.73
C PHE A 52 7.08 -1.79 1.34
N ARG A 53 6.55 -2.90 0.81
CA ARG A 53 5.17 -3.03 0.33
C ARG A 53 4.21 -3.60 1.38
N CYS A 54 4.55 -3.53 2.67
CA CYS A 54 3.74 -4.07 3.77
C CYS A 54 2.26 -3.66 3.69
N TRP A 55 2.01 -2.41 3.34
CA TRP A 55 0.66 -1.87 3.19
C TRP A 55 -0.13 -2.48 2.01
N ILE A 56 0.56 -2.86 0.91
CA ILE A 56 -0.06 -3.56 -0.22
C ILE A 56 -0.39 -5.00 0.19
N TYR A 57 0.55 -5.73 0.80
CA TYR A 57 0.32 -7.08 1.31
C TYR A 57 -0.82 -7.10 2.32
N SER A 58 -0.84 -6.14 3.27
CA SER A 58 -1.92 -6.01 4.25
C SER A 58 -3.26 -5.75 3.58
N GLY A 59 -3.31 -4.81 2.63
CA GLY A 59 -4.52 -4.50 1.87
C GLY A 59 -5.04 -5.70 1.08
N LEU A 60 -4.16 -6.38 0.33
CA LEU A 60 -4.53 -7.58 -0.44
C LEU A 60 -5.00 -8.72 0.47
N ASN A 61 -4.36 -8.94 1.62
CA ASN A 61 -4.78 -9.96 2.58
C ASN A 61 -6.16 -9.67 3.17
N THR A 62 -6.50 -8.40 3.40
CA THR A 62 -7.82 -7.99 3.91
C THR A 62 -8.93 -8.38 2.94
N ILE A 63 -8.73 -8.21 1.63
CA ILE A 63 -9.76 -8.48 0.62
C ILE A 63 -9.70 -9.89 0.01
N LYS A 64 -8.57 -10.57 0.17
CA LYS A 64 -8.30 -11.88 -0.41
C LYS A 64 -9.35 -12.92 -0.04
N TYR A 65 -9.82 -12.91 1.21
CA TYR A 65 -10.83 -13.84 1.69
C TYR A 65 -12.15 -13.70 0.93
N ASP A 66 -12.63 -12.46 0.73
CA ASP A 66 -13.85 -12.20 0.01
C ASP A 66 -13.75 -12.65 -1.46
N VAL A 67 -12.66 -12.29 -2.13
CA VAL A 67 -12.40 -12.68 -3.52
C VAL A 67 -12.32 -14.21 -3.67
N ALA A 68 -11.58 -14.90 -2.78
CA ALA A 68 -11.45 -16.36 -2.82
C ALA A 68 -12.78 -17.08 -2.56
N LYS A 69 -13.61 -16.53 -1.66
CA LYS A 69 -14.96 -17.01 -1.37
C LYS A 69 -15.85 -16.93 -2.63
N ASN A 70 -15.81 -15.79 -3.31
CA ASN A 70 -16.65 -15.56 -4.52
C ASN A 70 -16.14 -16.35 -5.75
N LEU A 71 -14.86 -16.68 -5.79
CA LEU A 71 -14.28 -17.61 -6.75
C LEU A 71 -14.56 -19.08 -6.39
N ASN A 72 -15.01 -19.38 -5.17
CA ASN A 72 -15.10 -20.73 -4.61
C ASN A 72 -13.77 -21.50 -4.66
N ILE A 73 -12.65 -20.82 -4.39
CA ILE A 73 -11.29 -21.38 -4.43
C ILE A 73 -10.70 -21.51 -3.02
N ASP A 74 -9.72 -22.42 -2.85
CA ASP A 74 -9.00 -22.55 -1.59
C ASP A 74 -8.11 -21.30 -1.36
N LEU A 75 -8.27 -20.70 -0.19
CA LEU A 75 -7.52 -19.52 0.23
C LEU A 75 -6.01 -19.76 0.29
N LYS A 76 -5.57 -21.00 0.52
CA LYS A 76 -4.14 -21.37 0.54
C LYS A 76 -3.50 -21.36 -0.84
N SER A 77 -4.27 -21.65 -1.88
CA SER A 77 -3.79 -21.71 -3.26
C SER A 77 -3.99 -20.41 -4.04
N PHE A 78 -4.79 -19.48 -3.51
CA PHE A 78 -5.14 -18.22 -4.19
C PHE A 78 -4.31 -17.04 -3.70
N SER A 79 -3.97 -16.16 -4.62
CA SER A 79 -3.26 -14.92 -4.35
C SER A 79 -3.63 -13.82 -5.33
N LEU A 80 -3.54 -12.59 -4.89
CA LEU A 80 -3.66 -11.39 -5.72
C LEU A 80 -2.27 -10.81 -6.01
N SER A 81 -2.11 -10.17 -7.16
CA SER A 81 -0.83 -9.60 -7.57
C SER A 81 -0.50 -8.33 -6.80
N ASN A 82 0.58 -8.39 -6.04
CA ASN A 82 1.18 -7.26 -5.36
C ASN A 82 1.90 -6.33 -6.36
N SER A 83 2.62 -6.89 -7.33
CA SER A 83 3.33 -6.12 -8.36
C SER A 83 2.40 -5.27 -9.21
N TYR A 84 1.17 -5.73 -9.46
CA TYR A 84 0.15 -4.95 -10.15
C TYR A 84 -0.21 -3.67 -9.39
N ILE A 85 -0.48 -3.78 -8.10
CA ILE A 85 -0.82 -2.63 -7.24
C ILE A 85 0.39 -1.70 -7.12
N ALA A 86 1.59 -2.24 -6.89
CA ALA A 86 2.83 -1.47 -6.78
C ALA A 86 3.15 -0.68 -8.04
N PHE A 87 2.90 -1.26 -9.22
CA PHE A 87 3.10 -0.60 -10.50
C PHE A 87 2.29 0.70 -10.60
N PHE A 88 0.98 0.57 -10.38
CA PHE A 88 0.09 1.74 -10.50
C PHE A 88 0.26 2.72 -9.34
N ASP A 89 0.60 2.26 -8.14
CA ASP A 89 0.94 3.17 -7.04
C ASP A 89 2.13 4.07 -7.38
N LYS A 90 3.23 3.50 -7.90
CA LYS A 90 4.40 4.28 -8.30
C LYS A 90 4.11 5.23 -9.46
N LEU A 91 3.35 4.79 -10.45
CA LEU A 91 2.96 5.61 -11.59
C LEU A 91 2.08 6.78 -11.14
N GLU A 92 1.08 6.53 -10.31
CA GLU A 92 0.17 7.55 -9.79
C GLU A 92 0.86 8.51 -8.83
N LYS A 93 1.76 8.05 -7.96
CA LYS A 93 2.58 8.92 -7.12
C LYS A 93 3.43 9.88 -7.95
N SER A 94 4.00 9.41 -9.05
CA SER A 94 4.74 10.30 -9.97
C SER A 94 3.82 11.33 -10.61
N ASN A 95 2.63 10.93 -11.07
CA ASN A 95 1.62 11.84 -11.61
C ASN A 95 1.16 12.88 -10.56
N ASN A 96 0.85 12.42 -9.34
CA ASN A 96 0.46 13.30 -8.24
C ASN A 96 1.57 14.32 -7.91
N THR A 97 2.82 13.88 -7.90
CA THR A 97 3.98 14.75 -7.67
C THR A 97 4.09 15.82 -8.75
N TYR A 98 4.00 15.42 -10.03
CA TYR A 98 4.04 16.38 -11.14
C TYR A 98 2.87 17.37 -11.11
N GLU A 99 1.65 16.93 -10.87
CA GLU A 99 0.48 17.81 -10.75
C GLU A 99 0.62 18.78 -9.56
N ASN A 100 1.15 18.32 -8.42
CA ASN A 100 1.44 19.21 -7.28
C ASN A 100 2.46 20.28 -7.64
N ILE A 101 3.51 19.96 -8.40
CA ILE A 101 4.50 20.93 -8.90
C ILE A 101 3.86 21.91 -9.89
N ILE A 102 3.07 21.41 -10.86
CA ILE A 102 2.40 22.25 -11.86
C ILE A 102 1.46 23.25 -11.19
N ASN A 103 0.74 22.83 -10.16
CA ASN A 103 -0.26 23.64 -9.48
C ASN A 103 0.27 24.50 -8.30
N LEU A 104 1.57 24.47 -8.00
CA LEU A 104 2.15 25.39 -7.03
C LEU A 104 1.99 26.83 -7.51
N GLN A 105 1.36 27.70 -6.70
CA GLN A 105 1.11 29.09 -7.08
C GLN A 105 2.38 29.94 -7.11
N ASP A 106 3.35 29.64 -6.24
CA ASP A 106 4.60 30.36 -6.14
C ASP A 106 5.80 29.42 -6.26
N THR A 107 6.56 29.59 -7.34
CA THR A 107 7.76 28.80 -7.62
C THR A 107 9.00 29.34 -6.86
N SER A 108 8.97 30.61 -6.41
CA SER A 108 9.98 31.19 -5.55
C SER A 108 9.89 30.66 -4.12
N LEU A 109 8.88 29.85 -3.87
CA LEU A 109 8.54 29.41 -2.55
C LEU A 109 9.72 28.89 -1.77
N LYS A 110 9.94 29.64 -0.79
CA LYS A 110 10.54 29.26 0.46
C LYS A 110 10.20 27.79 0.74
N TYR A 111 10.97 26.95 0.10
CA TYR A 111 11.49 25.67 0.53
C TYR A 111 10.51 24.61 1.08
N ILE A 112 9.60 24.92 1.99
CA ILE A 112 8.85 23.93 2.77
C ILE A 112 7.93 23.02 1.92
N ASN A 113 7.19 23.60 0.96
CA ASN A 113 6.24 22.78 0.17
C ASN A 113 6.93 22.01 -0.96
N LYS A 114 7.91 22.62 -1.64
CA LYS A 114 8.70 21.91 -2.66
C LYS A 114 9.49 20.76 -2.06
N GLU A 115 10.18 21.03 -0.94
CA GLU A 115 10.97 20.03 -0.23
C GLU A 115 10.10 18.89 0.23
N LYS A 116 8.92 19.19 0.79
CA LYS A 116 7.94 18.17 1.21
C LYS A 116 7.41 17.34 0.05
N ILE A 117 7.08 17.96 -1.09
CA ILE A 117 6.61 17.27 -2.29
C ILE A 117 7.72 16.38 -2.86
N LEU A 118 8.96 16.87 -2.93
CA LEU A 118 10.08 16.15 -3.52
C LEU A 118 10.67 15.08 -2.60
N LYS A 119 10.58 15.25 -1.28
CA LYS A 119 11.11 14.29 -0.32
C LYS A 119 10.45 12.93 -0.44
N ASP A 120 9.11 12.92 -0.55
CA ASP A 120 8.31 11.70 -0.53
C ASP A 120 7.63 11.41 -1.88
N CYS A 121 8.17 11.95 -2.98
CA CYS A 121 7.52 11.97 -4.30
C CYS A 121 7.03 10.62 -4.82
N VAL A 122 7.76 9.54 -4.54
CA VAL A 122 7.39 8.15 -4.89
C VAL A 122 7.77 7.19 -3.77
N SER A 123 7.50 7.59 -2.52
CA SER A 123 7.82 6.78 -1.34
C SER A 123 7.21 5.39 -1.41
N GLU A 124 7.88 4.42 -0.80
CA GLU A 124 7.39 3.04 -0.68
C GLU A 124 6.25 2.91 0.32
N SER A 125 6.12 3.87 1.25
CA SER A 125 5.07 3.85 2.25
C SER A 125 3.68 4.04 1.62
N GLY A 126 2.68 3.51 2.30
CA GLY A 126 1.29 3.67 1.90
C GLY A 126 0.34 3.40 3.08
N ASN A 127 -0.94 3.49 2.80
CA ASN A 127 -2.01 3.30 3.77
C ASN A 127 -3.25 2.73 3.08
N TRP A 128 -4.29 2.43 3.87
CA TRP A 128 -5.53 1.86 3.35
C TRP A 128 -6.18 2.73 2.24
N LYS A 129 -6.27 4.06 2.40
CA LYS A 129 -6.89 4.92 1.40
C LYS A 129 -6.15 4.91 0.06
N TRP A 130 -4.82 4.81 0.09
CA TRP A 130 -4.01 4.69 -1.12
C TRP A 130 -4.23 3.35 -1.81
N PHE A 131 -4.31 2.26 -1.04
CA PHE A 131 -4.65 0.95 -1.54
C PHE A 131 -6.02 0.97 -2.22
N VAL A 132 -7.04 1.48 -1.55
CA VAL A 132 -8.41 1.61 -2.07
C VAL A 132 -8.44 2.41 -3.35
N SER A 133 -7.75 3.55 -3.41
CA SER A 133 -7.72 4.41 -4.60
C SER A 133 -7.13 3.68 -5.82
N ILE A 134 -6.06 2.91 -5.65
CA ILE A 134 -5.49 2.10 -6.74
C ILE A 134 -6.43 0.98 -7.16
N VAL A 135 -6.97 0.24 -6.21
CA VAL A 135 -7.90 -0.87 -6.50
C VAL A 135 -9.18 -0.38 -7.19
N ASN A 136 -9.72 0.76 -6.77
CA ASN A 136 -10.91 1.34 -7.39
C ASN A 136 -10.64 1.83 -8.81
N LYS A 137 -9.48 2.43 -9.05
CA LYS A 137 -9.12 2.99 -10.36
C LYS A 137 -8.66 1.94 -11.37
N TYR A 138 -7.88 0.96 -10.92
CA TYR A 138 -7.21 0.01 -11.81
C TYR A 138 -7.71 -1.43 -11.67
N GLY A 139 -8.44 -1.77 -10.62
CA GLY A 139 -8.94 -3.12 -10.39
C GLY A 139 -7.94 -4.04 -9.70
N LEU A 140 -8.14 -5.34 -9.87
CA LEU A 140 -7.35 -6.41 -9.28
C LEU A 140 -6.99 -7.45 -10.34
N VAL A 141 -5.86 -8.13 -10.15
CA VAL A 141 -5.47 -9.29 -10.95
C VAL A 141 -5.00 -10.43 -10.06
N PRO A 142 -5.29 -11.71 -10.42
CA PRO A 142 -4.68 -12.86 -9.78
C PRO A 142 -3.16 -12.83 -9.90
N TYR A 143 -2.45 -13.40 -8.93
CA TYR A 143 -0.99 -13.44 -8.91
C TYR A 143 -0.40 -14.06 -10.17
N GLU A 144 -1.02 -15.13 -10.69
CA GLU A 144 -0.57 -15.85 -11.88
C GLU A 144 -0.59 -14.98 -13.15
N CYS A 145 -1.42 -13.93 -13.16
CA CYS A 145 -1.53 -13.02 -14.30
C CYS A 145 -0.47 -11.92 -14.33
N MET A 146 0.10 -11.58 -13.18
CA MET A 146 1.22 -10.66 -13.04
C MET A 146 2.02 -11.02 -11.78
N GLN A 147 3.02 -11.89 -11.96
CA GLN A 147 3.91 -12.36 -10.89
C GLN A 147 4.98 -11.31 -10.58
N ASP A 148 5.64 -11.47 -9.44
CA ASP A 148 6.77 -10.61 -9.08
C ASP A 148 7.95 -10.89 -10.02
N ALA A 149 8.52 -9.82 -10.61
CA ALA A 149 9.50 -9.93 -11.69
C ALA A 149 10.95 -10.08 -11.18
N PHE A 150 11.26 -9.61 -9.97
CA PHE A 150 12.61 -9.58 -9.42
C PHE A 150 12.69 -9.94 -7.95
N GLU A 151 13.88 -10.35 -7.51
CA GLU A 151 14.23 -10.51 -6.10
C GLU A 151 14.38 -9.15 -5.41
N ASP A 152 14.03 -9.09 -4.12
CA ASP A 152 13.80 -7.87 -3.34
C ASP A 152 14.97 -6.88 -3.26
N LEU A 153 16.22 -7.36 -3.26
CA LEU A 153 17.42 -6.48 -3.18
C LEU A 153 17.60 -5.57 -4.39
N VAL A 154 17.20 -6.04 -5.57
CA VAL A 154 17.27 -5.27 -6.81
C VAL A 154 16.22 -4.17 -6.79
N GLU A 155 15.06 -4.44 -6.22
CA GLU A 155 13.94 -3.52 -6.21
C GLU A 155 14.19 -2.23 -5.42
N LYS A 156 14.82 -2.31 -4.24
CA LYS A 156 15.14 -1.13 -3.42
C LYS A 156 16.03 -0.13 -4.16
N ASN A 157 17.08 -0.62 -4.82
CA ASN A 157 17.98 0.23 -5.58
C ASN A 157 17.28 0.89 -6.78
N ILE A 158 16.41 0.15 -7.43
CA ILE A 158 15.67 0.61 -8.60
C ILE A 158 14.60 1.64 -8.19
N THR A 159 13.95 1.47 -7.03
CA THR A 159 13.02 2.48 -6.52
C THR A 159 13.70 3.80 -6.24
N ASN A 160 14.92 3.79 -5.71
CA ASN A 160 15.70 5.00 -5.51
C ASN A 160 16.01 5.68 -6.85
N LEU A 161 16.41 4.92 -7.88
CA LEU A 161 16.64 5.45 -9.22
C LEU A 161 15.37 6.05 -9.84
N PHE A 162 14.22 5.41 -9.64
CA PHE A 162 12.94 5.94 -10.06
C PHE A 162 12.59 7.25 -9.37
N ALA A 163 12.80 7.33 -8.04
CA ALA A 163 12.59 8.55 -7.28
C ALA A 163 13.51 9.69 -7.75
N GLU A 164 14.78 9.41 -8.04
CA GLU A 164 15.70 10.40 -8.61
C GLU A 164 15.26 10.88 -9.99
N LYS A 165 14.77 9.97 -10.85
CA LYS A 165 14.21 10.34 -12.16
C LYS A 165 13.04 11.30 -11.98
N VAL A 166 12.07 10.95 -11.12
CA VAL A 166 10.89 11.80 -10.85
C VAL A 166 11.31 13.18 -10.31
N LYS A 167 12.28 13.25 -9.41
CA LYS A 167 12.83 14.52 -8.91
C LYS A 167 13.45 15.37 -10.01
N LYS A 168 14.24 14.76 -10.90
CA LYS A 168 14.82 15.45 -12.06
C LYS A 168 13.74 16.01 -13.00
N ASP A 169 12.70 15.24 -13.25
CA ASP A 169 11.58 15.68 -14.07
C ASP A 169 10.81 16.83 -13.42
N CYS A 170 10.61 16.80 -12.08
CA CYS A 170 10.05 17.91 -11.34
C CYS A 170 10.88 19.20 -11.46
N ILE A 171 12.22 19.10 -11.39
CA ILE A 171 13.10 20.25 -11.57
C ILE A 171 12.92 20.86 -12.98
N LYS A 172 12.83 20.02 -14.02
CA LYS A 172 12.55 20.48 -15.39
C LYS A 172 11.18 21.18 -15.48
N LEU A 173 10.12 20.61 -14.88
CA LEU A 173 8.79 21.25 -14.84
C LEU A 173 8.83 22.61 -14.14
N ILE A 174 9.58 22.74 -13.04
CA ILE A 174 9.77 24.01 -12.34
C ILE A 174 10.45 25.03 -13.25
N ASN A 175 11.50 24.64 -13.95
CA ASN A 175 12.22 25.52 -14.89
C ASN A 175 11.32 25.99 -16.04
N GLU A 176 10.55 25.08 -16.65
CA GLU A 176 9.59 25.41 -17.69
C GLU A 176 8.51 26.37 -17.21
N LYS A 177 8.04 26.17 -15.97
CA LYS A 177 7.09 27.06 -15.33
C LYS A 177 7.68 28.44 -15.05
N ASN A 178 8.93 28.52 -14.59
CA ASN A 178 9.64 29.79 -14.40
C ASN A 178 9.87 30.53 -15.73
N ASN A 179 9.94 29.82 -16.84
CA ASN A 179 9.98 30.36 -18.20
C ASN A 179 8.58 30.76 -18.73
N ASN A 180 7.58 30.91 -17.83
CA ASN A 180 6.21 31.32 -18.13
C ASN A 180 5.43 30.36 -19.04
N LYS A 181 5.80 29.08 -19.09
CA LYS A 181 5.00 28.08 -19.78
C LYS A 181 3.64 27.89 -19.11
N ASN A 182 2.57 27.86 -19.86
CA ASN A 182 1.23 27.72 -19.32
C ASN A 182 0.98 26.30 -18.77
N ILE A 183 -0.09 26.14 -17.98
CA ILE A 183 -0.41 24.88 -17.30
C ILE A 183 -0.69 23.75 -18.29
N GLU A 184 -1.32 24.05 -19.43
CA GLU A 184 -1.66 23.04 -20.44
C GLU A 184 -0.39 22.45 -21.09
N ASP A 185 0.56 23.29 -21.45
CA ASP A 185 1.83 22.85 -22.00
C ASP A 185 2.69 22.10 -20.97
N LEU A 186 2.67 22.51 -19.70
CA LEU A 186 3.31 21.75 -18.62
C LEU A 186 2.69 20.35 -18.47
N ARG A 187 1.39 20.20 -18.65
CA ARG A 187 0.72 18.90 -18.63
C ARG A 187 1.09 18.04 -19.83
N LYS A 188 1.27 18.60 -21.03
CA LYS A 188 1.78 17.87 -22.18
C LYS A 188 3.19 17.31 -21.92
N ILE A 189 4.06 18.12 -21.30
CA ILE A 189 5.40 17.66 -20.88
C ILE A 189 5.28 16.53 -19.86
N LYS A 190 4.41 16.68 -18.85
CA LYS A 190 4.13 15.65 -17.85
C LYS A 190 3.70 14.33 -18.49
N GLU A 191 2.83 14.36 -19.50
CA GLU A 191 2.42 13.14 -20.22
C GLU A 191 3.61 12.40 -20.84
N GLY A 192 4.59 13.13 -21.37
CA GLY A 192 5.84 12.55 -21.83
C GLY A 192 6.58 11.82 -20.71
N TYR A 193 6.74 12.46 -19.56
CA TYR A 193 7.38 11.84 -18.39
C TYR A 193 6.63 10.63 -17.87
N LEU A 194 5.28 10.64 -17.87
CA LEU A 194 4.48 9.50 -17.48
C LEU A 194 4.64 8.30 -18.41
N LYS A 195 4.76 8.53 -19.73
CA LYS A 195 5.09 7.47 -20.69
C LYS A 195 6.45 6.85 -20.41
N GLU A 196 7.47 7.67 -20.14
CA GLU A 196 8.79 7.18 -19.75
C GLU A 196 8.75 6.41 -18.43
N ASN A 197 7.99 6.89 -17.44
CA ASN A 197 7.81 6.23 -16.16
C ASN A 197 7.12 4.88 -16.33
N TYR A 198 6.10 4.80 -17.18
CA TYR A 198 5.43 3.53 -17.50
C TYR A 198 6.42 2.51 -18.08
N VAL A 199 7.22 2.91 -19.07
CA VAL A 199 8.24 2.04 -19.66
C VAL A 199 9.29 1.62 -18.64
N PHE A 200 9.73 2.53 -17.77
CA PHE A 200 10.67 2.22 -16.71
C PHE A 200 10.10 1.18 -15.73
N LEU A 201 8.88 1.40 -15.25
CA LEU A 201 8.21 0.49 -14.33
C LEU A 201 7.90 -0.87 -14.96
N SER A 202 7.54 -0.91 -16.26
CA SER A 202 7.30 -2.16 -17.00
C SER A 202 8.54 -3.05 -17.06
N LYS A 203 9.73 -2.47 -17.13
CA LYS A 203 11.01 -3.21 -17.13
C LYS A 203 11.35 -3.80 -15.77
N ILE A 204 10.81 -3.23 -14.69
CA ILE A 204 11.12 -3.63 -13.31
C ILE A 204 10.06 -4.53 -12.72
N LEU A 205 8.80 -4.13 -12.83
CA LEU A 205 7.67 -4.80 -12.18
C LEU A 205 6.89 -5.73 -13.11
N GLY A 206 7.29 -5.76 -14.39
CA GLY A 206 6.51 -6.39 -15.46
C GLY A 206 5.45 -5.44 -16.02
N GLU A 207 5.02 -5.67 -17.24
CA GLU A 207 4.00 -4.87 -17.90
C GLU A 207 2.60 -5.28 -17.43
N PRO A 208 1.80 -4.36 -16.86
CA PRO A 208 0.45 -4.66 -16.42
C PRO A 208 -0.45 -4.93 -17.63
N LYS A 209 -1.12 -6.06 -17.62
CA LYS A 209 -2.04 -6.45 -18.68
C LYS A 209 -3.35 -5.69 -18.57
N LEU A 210 -3.80 -5.09 -19.67
CA LEU A 210 -5.12 -4.45 -19.77
C LEU A 210 -6.25 -5.48 -19.75
N LYS A 211 -5.98 -6.70 -20.26
CA LYS A 211 -6.87 -7.86 -20.25
C LYS A 211 -6.05 -9.12 -20.01
N PHE A 212 -6.65 -10.10 -19.36
CA PHE A 212 -6.02 -11.37 -19.09
C PHE A 212 -7.04 -12.53 -19.20
N ASP A 213 -6.52 -13.72 -19.48
CA ASP A 213 -7.26 -14.98 -19.32
C ASP A 213 -6.93 -15.51 -17.92
N TYR A 214 -7.96 -15.96 -17.20
CA TYR A 214 -7.82 -16.58 -15.89
C TYR A 214 -8.58 -17.89 -15.83
N GLY A 215 -7.85 -18.97 -15.56
CA GLY A 215 -8.40 -20.30 -15.39
C GLY A 215 -7.99 -20.89 -14.04
N TYR A 216 -8.93 -21.53 -13.36
CA TYR A 216 -8.71 -22.17 -12.07
C TYR A 216 -9.67 -23.33 -11.84
N THR A 217 -9.33 -24.20 -10.89
CA THR A 217 -10.23 -25.26 -10.42
C THR A 217 -10.85 -24.84 -9.09
N ASP A 218 -12.18 -24.87 -9.01
CA ASP A 218 -12.91 -24.51 -7.80
C ASP A 218 -12.86 -25.65 -6.74
N LYS A 219 -13.39 -25.41 -5.54
CA LYS A 219 -13.46 -26.42 -4.47
C LYS A 219 -14.29 -27.65 -4.83
N ASN A 220 -15.15 -27.55 -5.83
CA ASN A 220 -15.98 -28.66 -6.32
C ASN A 220 -15.32 -29.41 -7.48
N SER A 221 -14.04 -29.17 -7.75
CA SER A 221 -13.25 -29.73 -8.85
C SER A 221 -13.73 -29.33 -10.25
N ASN A 222 -14.49 -28.24 -10.39
CA ASN A 222 -14.88 -27.70 -11.69
C ASN A 222 -13.79 -26.78 -12.22
N TYR A 223 -13.36 -26.99 -13.46
CA TYR A 223 -12.47 -26.06 -14.14
C TYR A 223 -13.26 -24.89 -14.71
N ILE A 224 -12.92 -23.68 -14.27
CA ILE A 224 -13.56 -22.42 -14.66
C ILE A 224 -12.55 -21.58 -15.40
N LYS A 225 -12.95 -21.00 -16.54
CA LYS A 225 -12.09 -20.13 -17.33
C LYS A 225 -12.83 -18.86 -17.75
N TYR A 226 -12.19 -17.72 -17.48
CA TYR A 226 -12.58 -16.41 -17.97
C TYR A 226 -11.58 -15.96 -19.03
N LYS A 227 -12.06 -15.42 -20.16
CA LYS A 227 -11.24 -14.93 -21.27
C LYS A 227 -11.37 -13.41 -21.39
N ASN A 228 -10.28 -12.76 -21.74
CA ASN A 228 -10.23 -11.32 -22.01
C ASN A 228 -10.82 -10.44 -20.88
N MET A 229 -10.72 -10.88 -19.64
CA MET A 229 -11.22 -10.15 -18.48
C MET A 229 -10.31 -8.96 -18.17
N THR A 230 -10.88 -7.79 -17.95
CA THR A 230 -10.15 -6.63 -17.46
C THR A 230 -9.97 -6.70 -15.93
N PRO A 231 -8.94 -6.06 -15.36
CA PRO A 231 -8.75 -6.00 -13.91
C PRO A 231 -9.94 -5.39 -13.15
N LEU A 232 -10.63 -4.41 -13.74
CA LEU A 232 -11.84 -3.82 -13.16
C LEU A 232 -13.03 -4.79 -13.19
N GLU A 233 -13.21 -5.53 -14.27
CA GLU A 233 -14.23 -6.58 -14.33
C GLU A 233 -13.96 -7.67 -13.29
N PHE A 234 -12.70 -8.09 -13.12
CA PHE A 234 -12.31 -9.05 -12.10
C PHE A 234 -12.65 -8.53 -10.69
N LYS A 235 -12.21 -7.30 -10.36
CA LYS A 235 -12.55 -6.65 -9.10
C LYS A 235 -14.06 -6.60 -8.88
N ASN A 236 -14.81 -6.06 -9.83
CA ASN A 236 -16.26 -5.85 -9.69
C ASN A 236 -17.06 -7.16 -9.60
N LYS A 237 -16.54 -8.24 -10.18
CA LYS A 237 -17.19 -9.55 -10.16
C LYS A 237 -16.92 -10.33 -8.88
N PHE A 238 -15.71 -10.21 -8.31
CA PHE A 238 -15.27 -11.10 -7.25
C PHE A 238 -15.00 -10.40 -5.90
N LEU A 239 -14.98 -9.08 -5.87
CA LEU A 239 -14.88 -8.32 -4.64
C LEU A 239 -16.23 -7.68 -4.31
N ASN A 240 -16.92 -8.24 -3.30
CA ASN A 240 -18.25 -7.76 -2.89
C ASN A 240 -18.19 -6.72 -1.75
N ILE A 241 -17.01 -6.54 -1.15
CA ILE A 241 -16.80 -5.55 -0.09
C ILE A 241 -16.66 -4.18 -0.74
N ASN A 242 -17.43 -3.21 -0.27
CA ASN A 242 -17.21 -1.81 -0.63
C ASN A 242 -16.03 -1.25 0.17
N LEU A 243 -14.92 -1.01 -0.52
CA LEU A 243 -13.68 -0.54 0.12
C LEU A 243 -13.76 0.88 0.68
N ASP A 244 -14.72 1.68 0.23
CA ASP A 244 -14.94 3.05 0.72
C ASP A 244 -15.72 3.10 2.05
N ASP A 245 -16.28 1.97 2.52
CA ASP A 245 -16.95 1.88 3.81
C ASP A 245 -15.97 1.82 5.00
N PHE A 246 -14.67 1.73 4.74
CA PHE A 246 -13.64 1.67 5.77
C PHE A 246 -13.13 3.06 6.14
N VAL A 247 -13.13 3.36 7.43
CA VAL A 247 -12.64 4.62 7.99
C VAL A 247 -11.29 4.40 8.68
N PHE A 248 -10.33 5.28 8.42
CA PHE A 248 -9.07 5.28 9.13
C PHE A 248 -9.21 6.02 10.47
N LEU A 249 -8.97 5.30 11.57
CA LEU A 249 -9.01 5.85 12.92
C LEU A 249 -7.59 6.13 13.40
N GLU A 250 -7.36 7.29 13.99
CA GLU A 250 -6.08 7.69 14.57
C GLU A 250 -6.32 8.24 16.00
N ASN A 251 -5.46 7.89 16.95
CA ASN A 251 -5.38 8.58 18.21
C ASN A 251 -4.21 9.57 18.14
N ALA A 252 -4.52 10.81 17.83
CA ALA A 252 -3.55 11.89 17.69
C ALA A 252 -3.82 12.99 18.73
N PRO A 253 -3.40 12.79 20.00
CA PRO A 253 -3.59 13.78 21.07
C PRO A 253 -2.61 14.95 20.85
N SER A 254 -3.03 15.96 20.12
CA SER A 254 -2.24 17.14 19.79
C SER A 254 -3.07 18.40 20.03
N TYR A 255 -2.44 19.49 20.41
CA TYR A 255 -3.10 20.78 20.69
C TYR A 255 -3.83 21.34 19.46
N ASP A 256 -3.42 20.96 18.26
CA ASP A 256 -3.98 21.39 16.97
C ASP A 256 -4.99 20.39 16.36
N LYS A 257 -5.28 19.29 17.07
CA LYS A 257 -6.17 18.22 16.59
C LYS A 257 -7.17 17.79 17.66
N ASP A 258 -8.35 18.36 17.60
CA ASP A 258 -9.46 17.98 18.46
C ASP A 258 -9.87 16.54 18.20
N PHE A 259 -10.32 15.84 19.22
CA PHE A 259 -10.98 14.54 19.07
C PHE A 259 -12.34 14.68 18.38
N TYR A 260 -12.81 13.60 17.77
CA TYR A 260 -14.08 13.48 17.03
C TYR A 260 -14.16 14.35 15.79
N LYS A 261 -13.00 14.76 15.23
CA LYS A 261 -12.91 15.52 13.98
C LYS A 261 -12.16 14.73 12.92
N LEU A 262 -12.61 14.95 11.66
CA LEU A 262 -11.94 14.41 10.46
C LEU A 262 -10.81 15.35 10.04
N TYR A 263 -9.62 14.81 9.88
CA TYR A 263 -8.44 15.55 9.43
C TYR A 263 -7.96 15.01 8.08
N ARG A 264 -7.44 15.93 7.26
CA ARG A 264 -6.89 15.62 5.93
C ARG A 264 -5.44 16.08 5.85
N LYS A 265 -4.53 15.19 5.44
CA LYS A 265 -3.12 15.52 5.19
C LYS A 265 -2.96 16.01 3.75
N LYS A 266 -2.67 17.31 3.56
CA LYS A 266 -2.44 17.91 2.24
C LYS A 266 -1.14 17.36 1.62
N TYR A 267 -1.11 17.25 0.28
CA TYR A 267 0.02 16.78 -0.54
C TYR A 267 0.45 15.32 -0.32
N LEU A 268 -0.16 14.60 0.60
CA LEU A 268 0.10 13.18 0.83
C LEU A 268 -1.03 12.35 0.23
N GLY A 269 -0.80 11.85 -0.98
CA GLY A 269 -1.71 11.01 -1.73
C GLY A 269 -0.94 10.27 -2.82
N ASN A 270 -1.48 9.15 -3.33
CA ASN A 270 -0.95 8.53 -4.53
C ASN A 270 -1.72 8.99 -5.78
N VAL A 271 -3.04 8.92 -5.79
CA VAL A 271 -3.87 9.40 -6.89
C VAL A 271 -4.22 10.87 -6.68
N TYR A 272 -3.88 11.71 -7.64
CA TYR A 272 -4.07 13.16 -7.55
C TYR A 272 -5.53 13.54 -7.30
N LYS A 273 -5.77 14.35 -6.26
CA LYS A 273 -7.08 14.81 -5.76
C LYS A 273 -8.05 13.74 -5.23
N GLU A 274 -7.73 12.45 -5.34
CA GLU A 274 -8.66 11.38 -4.95
C GLU A 274 -8.24 10.67 -3.65
N SER A 275 -6.95 10.62 -3.34
CA SER A 275 -6.42 9.75 -2.29
C SER A 275 -5.73 10.49 -1.15
N TYR A 276 -6.23 11.64 -0.75
CA TYR A 276 -5.72 12.31 0.45
C TYR A 276 -5.92 11.43 1.69
N ILE A 277 -4.88 11.36 2.53
CA ILE A 277 -5.01 10.66 3.81
C ILE A 277 -6.01 11.43 4.67
N GLU A 278 -7.10 10.78 4.99
CA GLU A 278 -8.12 11.26 5.92
C GLU A 278 -8.17 10.32 7.12
N PHE A 279 -8.28 10.86 8.32
CA PHE A 279 -8.44 10.09 9.53
C PHE A 279 -9.40 10.78 10.50
N LEU A 280 -10.19 9.96 11.19
CA LEU A 280 -11.01 10.41 12.30
C LEU A 280 -10.18 10.32 13.58
N ASN A 281 -9.95 11.47 14.24
CA ASN A 281 -9.22 11.50 15.49
C ASN A 281 -10.12 11.11 16.66
N LEU A 282 -9.82 9.99 17.32
CA LEU A 282 -10.59 9.50 18.46
C LEU A 282 -9.71 9.27 19.69
N PRO A 283 -10.28 9.41 20.91
CA PRO A 283 -9.62 8.95 22.13
C PRO A 283 -9.32 7.45 22.05
N ILE A 284 -8.17 7.03 22.58
CA ILE A 284 -7.73 5.64 22.53
C ILE A 284 -8.76 4.66 23.11
N ASN A 285 -9.49 5.08 24.15
CA ASN A 285 -10.52 4.23 24.77
C ASN A 285 -11.72 4.00 23.86
N GLU A 286 -12.06 4.96 22.99
CA GLU A 286 -13.11 4.77 22.00
C GLU A 286 -12.66 3.81 20.89
N ILE A 287 -11.41 3.95 20.42
CA ILE A 287 -10.84 3.00 19.43
C ILE A 287 -10.85 1.57 19.98
N LYS A 288 -10.44 1.39 21.27
CA LYS A 288 -10.45 0.07 21.91
C LYS A 288 -11.84 -0.57 22.06
N LYS A 289 -12.91 0.23 22.11
CA LYS A 289 -14.28 -0.30 22.15
C LYS A 289 -14.78 -0.79 20.79
N LEU A 290 -14.16 -0.30 19.70
CA LEU A 290 -14.53 -0.64 18.34
C LEU A 290 -13.81 -1.90 17.82
N ILE A 291 -12.75 -2.33 18.50
CA ILE A 291 -11.96 -3.54 18.23
C ILE A 291 -12.45 -4.68 19.12
#